data_e6b64289f0705fd7b194480168b79faf
#
_entry.id   e6b64289f0705fd7b194480168b79faf
#
_cell.length_a   1.000
_cell.length_b   1.000
_cell.length_c   1.000
_cell.angle_alpha   90.00
_cell.angle_beta   90.00
_cell.angle_gamma   90.00
#
_symmetry.space_group_name_H-M   'P 1'
#
loop_
_entity.id
_entity.type
_entity.pdbx_description
1 polymer ?
#
loop_
_entity_poly.entity_id
_entity_poly.type
_entity_poly.pdbx_seq_one_letter_code
_entity_poly.pdbx_strand_id
1 'polypeptide(L)'
;MKSFFKNVLANIVAIMLIGGLFFMFLVMLTAVSAFSGNKKSAIKDNSVLTFDFKTNIIDSPTEDNDDIFDFSEKETNVLVYDMVEAIKKAKTDEKIKGISIETDGLRAGMTQLDAVRTALQDFKKSGKFVYAYGNNVSQPAYYLGSVADEYFLNPAGGIELKGLSTEVLYMKSFTEKFGIGTEIIRHGKYKSAVEPFMRDDMSPENKEQISTMLNDLWSNNATKIAASRKINANQFKTVVDSLYGIIPDLSLKYKLANRLIQKTEYDNLLKNKLKIKEKDKLNRISFSKYIGSYEEENIKKDDQIAVLYASGAIYNGEGTDAVYADNFVKEIKKLTDNDKIKAVVFRINSPGGSANASDEILFELQQLKKKKPLVVSFGDYAASGGYYIAMAADKIYSEPNTLTGS
;
A
#
# COMPACT_ATOMS: atom_id res chain seq x y z
N MET A 1 -24.27 -29.58 60.58
CA MET A 1 -24.97 -28.96 59.44
C MET A 1 -24.86 -27.41 59.42
N LYS A 2 -25.23 -26.68 60.51
CA LYS A 2 -25.15 -25.18 60.49
C LYS A 2 -23.77 -24.60 60.18
N SER A 3 -22.66 -25.23 60.68
CA SER A 3 -21.31 -24.79 60.39
C SER A 3 -20.89 -25.01 58.95
N PHE A 4 -21.28 -26.11 58.33
CA PHE A 4 -21.03 -26.45 56.92
C PHE A 4 -21.66 -25.37 56.01
N PHE A 5 -22.95 -25.09 56.14
CA PHE A 5 -23.63 -24.08 55.32
C PHE A 5 -23.05 -22.67 55.51
N LYS A 6 -22.59 -22.31 56.74
CA LYS A 6 -21.94 -21.07 57.01
C LYS A 6 -20.63 -20.93 56.24
N ASN A 7 -19.80 -22.00 56.21
CA ASN A 7 -18.54 -22.02 55.46
C ASN A 7 -18.76 -22.00 53.94
N VAL A 8 -19.75 -22.72 53.44
CA VAL A 8 -20.14 -22.70 52.01
C VAL A 8 -20.56 -21.27 51.59
N LEU A 9 -21.41 -20.65 52.38
CA LEU A 9 -21.86 -19.26 52.11
C LEU A 9 -20.71 -18.27 52.16
N ALA A 10 -19.80 -18.39 53.13
CA ALA A 10 -18.62 -17.54 53.20
C ALA A 10 -17.71 -17.68 52.00
N ASN A 11 -17.51 -18.91 51.46
CA ASN A 11 -16.71 -19.16 50.24
C ASN A 11 -17.41 -18.60 49.02
N ILE A 12 -18.71 -18.72 48.89
CA ILE A 12 -19.48 -18.12 47.77
C ILE A 12 -19.34 -16.60 47.78
N VAL A 13 -19.47 -15.95 48.94
CA VAL A 13 -19.30 -14.50 49.09
C VAL A 13 -17.87 -14.08 48.73
N ALA A 14 -16.85 -14.86 49.18
CA ALA A 14 -15.45 -14.58 48.85
C ALA A 14 -15.19 -14.68 47.32
N ILE A 15 -15.74 -15.69 46.66
CA ILE A 15 -15.63 -15.84 45.20
C ILE A 15 -16.33 -14.69 44.46
N MET A 16 -17.53 -14.27 44.92
CA MET A 16 -18.22 -13.13 44.33
C MET A 16 -17.45 -11.81 44.51
N LEU A 17 -16.81 -11.60 45.67
CA LEU A 17 -15.99 -10.40 45.94
C LEU A 17 -14.73 -10.40 45.04
N ILE A 18 -14.04 -11.55 44.90
CA ILE A 18 -12.88 -11.68 44.04
C ILE A 18 -13.29 -11.47 42.58
N GLY A 19 -14.39 -12.09 42.13
CA GLY A 19 -14.93 -11.90 40.78
C GLY A 19 -15.34 -10.44 40.50
N GLY A 20 -15.97 -9.78 41.48
CA GLY A 20 -16.31 -8.36 41.38
C GLY A 20 -15.09 -7.44 41.29
N LEU A 21 -14.05 -7.70 42.11
CA LEU A 21 -12.78 -6.96 42.03
C LEU A 21 -12.06 -7.19 40.72
N PHE A 22 -12.06 -8.42 40.21
CA PHE A 22 -11.46 -8.74 38.91
C PHE A 22 -12.22 -8.08 37.76
N PHE A 23 -13.55 -8.08 37.79
CA PHE A 23 -14.38 -7.36 36.83
C PHE A 23 -14.13 -5.86 36.86
N MET A 24 -14.04 -5.27 38.07
CA MET A 24 -13.74 -3.84 38.25
C MET A 24 -12.34 -3.49 37.74
N PHE A 25 -11.36 -4.40 37.93
CA PHE A 25 -10.00 -4.26 37.37
C PHE A 25 -10.03 -4.30 35.83
N LEU A 26 -10.81 -5.19 35.22
CA LEU A 26 -10.99 -5.24 33.75
C LEU A 26 -11.67 -3.96 33.22
N VAL A 27 -12.71 -3.46 33.91
CA VAL A 27 -13.37 -2.19 33.54
C VAL A 27 -12.39 -1.02 33.70
N MET A 28 -11.54 -1.03 34.73
CA MET A 28 -10.52 0.01 34.91
C MET A 28 -9.46 -0.03 33.81
N LEU A 29 -9.02 -1.24 33.39
CA LEU A 29 -8.12 -1.42 32.25
C LEU A 29 -8.72 -0.90 30.95
N THR A 30 -9.99 -1.20 30.68
CA THR A 30 -10.67 -0.70 29.49
C THR A 30 -10.91 0.83 29.56
N ALA A 31 -11.24 1.37 30.73
CA ALA A 31 -11.35 2.80 30.91
C ALA A 31 -10.01 3.53 30.74
N VAL A 32 -8.90 2.97 31.26
CA VAL A 32 -7.55 3.54 31.07
C VAL A 32 -7.14 3.49 29.59
N SER A 33 -7.47 2.43 28.85
CA SER A 33 -7.23 2.38 27.40
C SER A 33 -8.10 3.35 26.60
N ALA A 34 -9.36 3.53 26.99
CA ALA A 34 -10.26 4.51 26.38
C ALA A 34 -9.87 5.97 26.70
N PHE A 35 -9.39 6.25 27.92
CA PHE A 35 -8.83 7.57 28.27
C PHE A 35 -7.43 7.84 27.72
N SER A 36 -6.69 6.79 27.31
CA SER A 36 -5.40 6.92 26.62
C SER A 36 -5.59 7.23 25.13
N GLY A 37 -6.82 7.14 24.62
CA GLY A 37 -7.20 7.48 23.27
C GLY A 37 -7.08 8.99 23.00
N ASN A 38 -6.28 9.34 21.98
CA ASN A 38 -6.23 10.63 21.30
C ASN A 38 -5.71 11.86 22.07
N LYS A 39 -4.60 11.75 22.78
CA LYS A 39 -3.72 12.92 22.86
C LYS A 39 -3.05 13.10 21.51
N LYS A 40 -3.46 14.11 20.71
CA LYS A 40 -2.70 14.56 19.53
C LYS A 40 -1.22 14.60 19.92
N SER A 41 -0.41 13.75 19.30
CA SER A 41 1.03 13.77 19.54
C SER A 41 1.57 15.07 19.01
N ALA A 42 1.91 16.02 19.89
CA ALA A 42 2.53 17.27 19.47
C ALA A 42 3.84 16.94 18.72
N ILE A 43 3.91 17.39 17.47
CA ILE A 43 5.12 17.24 16.66
C ILE A 43 6.22 18.07 17.32
N LYS A 44 7.33 17.40 17.65
CA LYS A 44 8.50 18.07 18.22
C LYS A 44 9.31 18.75 17.13
N ASP A 45 9.99 19.82 17.50
CA ASP A 45 10.98 20.45 16.63
C ASP A 45 12.11 19.48 16.26
N ASN A 46 12.74 19.70 15.13
CA ASN A 46 13.81 18.83 14.60
C ASN A 46 13.38 17.36 14.45
N SER A 47 12.16 17.11 13.99
CA SER A 47 11.66 15.76 13.72
C SER A 47 12.06 15.28 12.32
N VAL A 48 12.25 13.96 12.21
CA VAL A 48 12.41 13.22 10.95
C VAL A 48 11.17 12.37 10.74
N LEU A 49 10.50 12.59 9.61
CA LEU A 49 9.38 11.76 9.20
C LEU A 49 9.93 10.42 8.68
N THR A 50 9.42 9.29 9.19
CA THR A 50 10.03 7.99 8.94
C THR A 50 9.02 7.02 8.32
N PHE A 51 9.41 6.43 7.18
CA PHE A 51 8.87 5.16 6.75
C PHE A 51 9.55 4.08 7.57
N ASP A 52 8.81 3.24 8.24
CA ASP A 52 9.33 2.10 8.99
C ASP A 52 8.92 0.77 8.32
N PHE A 53 9.51 -0.32 8.78
CA PHE A 53 9.27 -1.66 8.24
C PHE A 53 7.84 -2.19 8.45
N LYS A 54 7.03 -1.52 9.26
CA LYS A 54 5.62 -1.85 9.51
C LYS A 54 4.67 -1.07 8.60
N THR A 55 5.20 -0.12 7.81
CA THR A 55 4.37 0.71 6.94
C THR A 55 3.90 -0.09 5.72
N ASN A 56 2.60 -0.28 5.63
CA ASN A 56 1.93 -0.84 4.47
C ASN A 56 1.16 0.27 3.77
N ILE A 57 1.53 0.58 2.52
CA ILE A 57 0.85 1.62 1.74
C ILE A 57 -0.27 0.95 0.95
N ILE A 58 -1.50 1.33 1.27
CA ILE A 58 -2.70 0.74 0.69
C ILE A 58 -3.44 1.72 -0.22
N ASP A 59 -4.20 1.19 -1.14
CA ASP A 59 -4.95 1.96 -2.15
C ASP A 59 -6.33 2.38 -1.65
N SER A 60 -6.96 1.56 -0.81
CA SER A 60 -8.29 1.79 -0.25
C SER A 60 -8.31 1.57 1.26
N PRO A 61 -9.20 2.24 1.99
CA PRO A 61 -9.40 1.95 3.40
C PRO A 61 -9.72 0.47 3.63
N THR A 62 -9.12 -0.11 4.67
CA THR A 62 -9.49 -1.44 5.16
C THR A 62 -10.41 -1.27 6.37
N GLU A 63 -11.44 -2.10 6.50
CA GLU A 63 -12.19 -2.18 7.74
C GLU A 63 -11.27 -2.74 8.82
N ASP A 64 -11.07 -1.97 9.90
CA ASP A 64 -10.36 -2.45 11.08
C ASP A 64 -11.23 -3.52 11.77
N ASN A 65 -10.98 -4.77 11.46
CA ASN A 65 -11.45 -5.87 12.30
C ASN A 65 -10.60 -5.86 13.57
N ASP A 66 -11.01 -5.05 14.54
CA ASP A 66 -10.45 -5.07 15.89
C ASP A 66 -10.88 -6.35 16.60
N ASP A 67 -10.25 -7.46 16.24
CA ASP A 67 -10.36 -8.68 17.01
C ASP A 67 -9.59 -8.46 18.32
N ILE A 68 -10.33 -8.38 19.45
CA ILE A 68 -9.80 -8.08 20.79
C ILE A 68 -8.75 -9.15 21.22
N PHE A 69 -8.74 -10.30 20.56
CA PHE A 69 -7.80 -11.40 20.84
C PHE A 69 -6.67 -11.52 19.81
N ASP A 70 -6.56 -10.60 18.84
CA ASP A 70 -5.43 -10.58 17.93
C ASP A 70 -4.21 -9.88 18.59
N PHE A 71 -3.28 -10.71 19.09
CA PHE A 71 -2.01 -10.28 19.67
C PHE A 71 -0.89 -10.16 18.63
N SER A 72 -1.18 -10.25 17.35
CA SER A 72 -0.19 -10.02 16.29
C SER A 72 0.25 -8.55 16.29
N GLU A 73 1.50 -8.31 15.90
CA GLU A 73 1.95 -6.94 15.68
C GLU A 73 1.17 -6.35 14.49
N LYS A 74 0.23 -5.43 14.76
CA LYS A 74 -0.57 -4.79 13.73
C LYS A 74 0.34 -4.02 12.76
N GLU A 75 0.21 -4.35 11.48
CA GLU A 75 0.79 -3.54 10.41
C GLU A 75 0.11 -2.16 10.41
N THR A 76 0.89 -1.12 10.13
CA THR A 76 0.33 0.22 10.02
C THR A 76 -0.07 0.47 8.57
N ASN A 77 -1.36 0.33 8.28
CA ASN A 77 -1.92 0.68 6.99
C ASN A 77 -2.00 2.21 6.84
N VAL A 78 -1.45 2.73 5.75
CA VAL A 78 -1.53 4.16 5.41
C VAL A 78 -2.05 4.27 3.98
N LEU A 79 -3.13 5.02 3.79
CA LEU A 79 -3.64 5.29 2.45
C LEU A 79 -2.60 6.05 1.63
N VAL A 80 -2.42 5.66 0.38
CA VAL A 80 -1.50 6.37 -0.54
C VAL A 80 -1.84 7.85 -0.66
N TYR A 81 -3.13 8.20 -0.67
CA TYR A 81 -3.58 9.59 -0.67
C TYR A 81 -3.06 10.36 0.56
N ASP A 82 -3.28 9.81 1.76
CA ASP A 82 -2.86 10.45 3.01
C ASP A 82 -1.34 10.53 3.12
N MET A 83 -0.64 9.51 2.61
CA MET A 83 0.83 9.50 2.52
C MET A 83 1.34 10.64 1.65
N VAL A 84 0.77 10.82 0.46
CA VAL A 84 1.15 11.90 -0.48
C VAL A 84 0.86 13.27 0.12
N GLU A 85 -0.33 13.46 0.73
CA GLU A 85 -0.68 14.72 1.40
C GLU A 85 0.22 15.01 2.62
N ALA A 86 0.57 13.97 3.39
CA ALA A 86 1.52 14.11 4.50
C ALA A 86 2.90 14.58 4.01
N ILE A 87 3.41 14.03 2.90
CA ILE A 87 4.68 14.45 2.32
C ILE A 87 4.60 15.90 1.83
N LYS A 88 3.51 16.29 1.18
CA LYS A 88 3.28 17.68 0.75
C LYS A 88 3.23 18.64 1.94
N LYS A 89 2.52 18.29 3.00
CA LYS A 89 2.44 19.10 4.23
C LYS A 89 3.80 19.18 4.92
N ALA A 90 4.53 18.07 5.03
CA ALA A 90 5.87 18.04 5.59
C ALA A 90 6.87 18.93 4.84
N LYS A 91 6.65 19.19 3.55
CA LYS A 91 7.48 20.08 2.73
C LYS A 91 7.56 21.50 3.30
N THR A 92 6.47 22.01 3.85
CA THR A 92 6.35 23.36 4.43
C THR A 92 6.40 23.38 5.96
N ASP A 93 6.22 22.26 6.64
CA ASP A 93 6.24 22.17 8.10
C ASP A 93 7.67 22.38 8.65
N GLU A 94 7.89 23.48 9.34
CA GLU A 94 9.22 23.83 9.89
C GLU A 94 9.75 22.84 10.93
N LYS A 95 8.87 22.05 11.57
CA LYS A 95 9.26 21.04 12.56
C LYS A 95 9.86 19.80 11.90
N ILE A 96 9.50 19.51 10.67
CA ILE A 96 10.03 18.40 9.89
C ILE A 96 11.28 18.83 9.14
N LYS A 97 12.41 18.20 9.40
CA LYS A 97 13.71 18.55 8.81
C LYS A 97 14.11 17.64 7.64
N GLY A 98 13.52 16.47 7.55
CA GLY A 98 13.78 15.51 6.48
C GLY A 98 12.91 14.27 6.58
N ILE A 99 13.09 13.39 5.62
CA ILE A 99 12.41 12.07 5.55
C ILE A 99 13.49 10.98 5.58
N SER A 100 13.28 9.96 6.42
CA SER A 100 14.07 8.74 6.49
C SER A 100 13.23 7.58 5.95
N ILE A 101 13.71 6.91 4.90
CA ILE A 101 13.07 5.73 4.30
C ILE A 101 13.84 4.51 4.76
N GLU A 102 13.24 3.72 5.66
CA GLU A 102 13.75 2.42 6.04
C GLU A 102 13.09 1.38 5.13
N THR A 103 13.86 0.86 4.17
CA THR A 103 13.32 0.12 3.03
C THR A 103 13.01 -1.35 3.31
N ASP A 104 13.47 -1.89 4.44
CA ASP A 104 13.16 -3.26 4.82
C ASP A 104 11.67 -3.41 5.14
N GLY A 105 11.03 -4.44 4.58
CA GLY A 105 9.63 -4.77 4.87
C GLY A 105 8.58 -3.81 4.30
N LEU A 106 8.95 -2.79 3.54
CA LEU A 106 8.01 -1.90 2.87
C LEU A 106 7.10 -2.69 1.92
N ARG A 107 5.79 -2.51 2.10
CA ARG A 107 4.76 -3.13 1.25
C ARG A 107 3.92 -2.06 0.59
N ALA A 108 3.83 -2.13 -0.72
CA ALA A 108 3.00 -1.26 -1.55
C ALA A 108 2.92 -1.83 -2.96
N GLY A 109 1.86 -1.50 -3.67
CA GLY A 109 1.80 -1.71 -5.12
C GLY A 109 2.66 -0.70 -5.87
N MET A 110 2.96 -0.99 -7.12
CA MET A 110 3.89 -0.14 -7.90
C MET A 110 3.30 1.24 -8.22
N THR A 111 1.99 1.35 -8.39
CA THR A 111 1.34 2.64 -8.64
C THR A 111 1.32 3.52 -7.39
N GLN A 112 1.14 2.92 -6.19
CA GLN A 112 1.27 3.64 -4.93
C GLN A 112 2.70 4.13 -4.73
N LEU A 113 3.70 3.28 -5.06
CA LEU A 113 5.12 3.68 -4.99
C LEU A 113 5.45 4.80 -5.97
N ASP A 114 4.85 4.82 -7.17
CA ASP A 114 5.00 5.93 -8.13
C ASP A 114 4.48 7.26 -7.56
N ALA A 115 3.29 7.25 -6.97
CA ALA A 115 2.69 8.43 -6.36
C ALA A 115 3.56 8.97 -5.21
N VAL A 116 3.97 8.09 -4.29
CA VAL A 116 4.84 8.46 -3.16
C VAL A 116 6.21 8.93 -3.63
N ARG A 117 6.80 8.26 -4.63
CA ARG A 117 8.08 8.67 -5.23
C ARG A 117 8.01 10.08 -5.82
N THR A 118 6.93 10.39 -6.53
CA THR A 118 6.69 11.73 -7.10
C THR A 118 6.59 12.78 -6.00
N ALA A 119 5.85 12.48 -4.93
CA ALA A 119 5.74 13.38 -3.78
C ALA A 119 7.10 13.60 -3.08
N LEU A 120 7.92 12.56 -2.94
CA LEU A 120 9.28 12.67 -2.39
C LEU A 120 10.20 13.52 -3.27
N GLN A 121 10.11 13.39 -4.59
CA GLN A 121 10.86 14.24 -5.52
C GLN A 121 10.46 15.71 -5.38
N ASP A 122 9.18 16.00 -5.19
CA ASP A 122 8.70 17.36 -4.93
C ASP A 122 9.11 17.85 -3.54
N PHE A 123 9.08 17.00 -2.51
CA PHE A 123 9.56 17.31 -1.17
C PHE A 123 11.03 17.77 -1.17
N LYS A 124 11.90 17.11 -1.93
CA LYS A 124 13.32 17.47 -2.07
C LYS A 124 13.54 18.90 -2.56
N LYS A 125 12.60 19.48 -3.33
CA LYS A 125 12.68 20.88 -3.78
C LYS A 125 12.62 21.89 -2.63
N SER A 126 12.19 21.48 -1.43
CA SER A 126 12.25 22.32 -0.22
C SER A 126 13.65 22.49 0.37
N GLY A 127 14.63 21.73 -0.11
CA GLY A 127 15.99 21.68 0.45
C GLY A 127 16.12 20.77 1.69
N LYS A 128 15.03 20.17 2.16
CA LYS A 128 15.06 19.17 3.24
C LYS A 128 15.59 17.84 2.69
N PHE A 129 16.30 17.09 3.53
CA PHE A 129 16.90 15.83 3.09
C PHE A 129 15.90 14.69 2.99
N VAL A 130 16.16 13.78 2.06
CA VAL A 130 15.55 12.45 1.98
C VAL A 130 16.68 11.43 2.01
N TYR A 131 16.76 10.62 3.06
CA TYR A 131 17.76 9.57 3.22
C TYR A 131 17.08 8.21 3.25
N ALA A 132 17.74 7.20 2.70
CA ALA A 132 17.25 5.81 2.75
C ALA A 132 18.27 4.91 3.41
N TYR A 133 17.80 3.91 4.16
CA TYR A 133 18.59 2.86 4.76
C TYR A 133 17.92 1.50 4.55
N GLY A 134 18.70 0.47 4.26
CA GLY A 134 18.19 -0.88 4.12
C GLY A 134 19.21 -1.96 4.48
N ASN A 135 18.71 -3.15 4.85
CA ASN A 135 19.49 -4.36 5.05
C ASN A 135 19.26 -5.31 3.88
N ASN A 136 18.07 -5.91 3.79
CA ASN A 136 17.66 -6.80 2.70
C ASN A 136 16.54 -6.12 1.90
N VAL A 137 16.93 -5.50 0.82
CA VAL A 137 16.09 -4.54 0.10
C VAL A 137 15.47 -5.22 -1.12
N SER A 138 14.16 -5.36 -1.12
CA SER A 138 13.41 -5.83 -2.29
C SER A 138 13.43 -4.80 -3.43
N GLN A 139 13.23 -5.26 -4.66
CA GLN A 139 13.20 -4.38 -5.83
C GLN A 139 12.18 -3.23 -5.73
N PRO A 140 10.91 -3.44 -5.28
CA PRO A 140 9.97 -2.35 -5.07
C PRO A 140 10.42 -1.37 -3.98
N ALA A 141 10.97 -1.88 -2.88
CA ALA A 141 11.48 -1.04 -1.80
C ALA A 141 12.70 -0.20 -2.25
N TYR A 142 13.57 -0.77 -3.07
CA TYR A 142 14.67 -0.02 -3.69
C TYR A 142 14.17 1.00 -4.71
N TYR A 143 13.13 0.67 -5.46
CA TYR A 143 12.50 1.63 -6.36
C TYR A 143 12.09 2.90 -5.64
N LEU A 144 11.44 2.80 -4.48
CA LEU A 144 11.11 3.95 -3.64
C LEU A 144 12.37 4.60 -3.07
N GLY A 145 13.22 3.83 -2.39
CA GLY A 145 14.40 4.35 -1.69
C GLY A 145 15.44 4.99 -2.61
N SER A 146 15.50 4.57 -3.88
CA SER A 146 16.46 5.10 -4.85
C SER A 146 16.30 6.60 -5.16
N VAL A 147 15.16 7.21 -4.81
CA VAL A 147 14.90 8.65 -4.94
C VAL A 147 15.67 9.49 -3.90
N ALA A 148 16.14 8.84 -2.83
CA ALA A 148 16.83 9.52 -1.73
C ALA A 148 18.09 10.28 -2.20
N ASP A 149 18.45 11.34 -1.48
CA ASP A 149 19.68 12.07 -1.70
C ASP A 149 20.91 11.19 -1.43
N GLU A 150 20.81 10.39 -0.34
CA GLU A 150 21.80 9.37 0.00
C GLU A 150 21.08 8.07 0.37
N TYR A 151 21.61 6.98 -0.16
CA TYR A 151 21.16 5.61 0.13
C TYR A 151 22.26 4.88 0.90
N PHE A 152 21.92 4.42 2.09
CA PHE A 152 22.82 3.70 2.99
C PHE A 152 22.42 2.22 3.02
N LEU A 153 23.40 1.33 2.91
CA LEU A 153 23.19 -0.12 2.93
C LEU A 153 23.98 -0.74 4.07
N ASN A 154 23.37 -1.71 4.72
CA ASN A 154 24.07 -2.54 5.71
C ASN A 154 25.24 -3.28 5.05
N PRO A 155 26.46 -3.31 5.65
CA PRO A 155 27.62 -4.01 5.10
C PRO A 155 27.40 -5.53 4.89
N ALA A 156 26.46 -6.14 5.60
CA ALA A 156 26.06 -7.55 5.46
C ALA A 156 24.72 -7.72 4.72
N GLY A 157 24.19 -6.66 4.09
CA GLY A 157 22.91 -6.65 3.43
C GLY A 157 23.01 -6.86 1.92
N GLY A 158 21.95 -6.45 1.20
CA GLY A 158 21.90 -6.51 -0.26
C GLY A 158 20.66 -5.85 -0.83
N ILE A 159 20.74 -5.52 -2.14
CA ILE A 159 19.64 -4.96 -2.90
C ILE A 159 19.26 -5.96 -4.00
N GLU A 160 18.05 -6.50 -3.93
CA GLU A 160 17.54 -7.47 -4.87
C GLU A 160 17.00 -6.77 -6.13
N LEU A 161 17.89 -6.54 -7.12
CA LEU A 161 17.52 -6.01 -8.43
C LEU A 161 17.71 -7.11 -9.47
N LYS A 162 16.61 -7.68 -9.98
CA LYS A 162 16.62 -8.85 -10.87
C LYS A 162 15.73 -8.73 -12.11
N GLY A 163 15.03 -7.59 -12.27
CA GLY A 163 14.07 -7.41 -13.35
C GLY A 163 12.71 -8.04 -13.03
N LEU A 164 11.95 -8.36 -14.06
CA LEU A 164 10.62 -8.97 -13.95
C LEU A 164 10.59 -10.31 -14.71
N SER A 165 9.93 -11.29 -14.12
CA SER A 165 9.63 -12.58 -14.75
C SER A 165 8.24 -13.05 -14.36
N THR A 166 7.66 -13.93 -15.16
CA THR A 166 6.43 -14.64 -14.84
C THR A 166 6.55 -16.10 -15.24
N GLU A 167 5.92 -16.95 -14.46
CA GLU A 167 5.80 -18.37 -14.74
C GLU A 167 4.32 -18.72 -14.89
N VAL A 168 3.98 -19.57 -15.86
CA VAL A 168 2.62 -20.04 -16.09
C VAL A 168 2.59 -21.55 -16.01
N LEU A 169 1.77 -22.09 -15.10
CA LEU A 169 1.59 -23.53 -14.98
C LEU A 169 0.58 -24.01 -16.03
N TYR A 170 0.99 -24.97 -16.88
CA TYR A 170 0.14 -25.61 -17.87
C TYR A 170 -0.35 -26.95 -17.35
N MET A 171 -1.64 -27.22 -17.48
CA MET A 171 -2.31 -28.36 -16.86
C MET A 171 -2.97 -29.30 -17.87
N LYS A 172 -2.89 -29.06 -19.17
CA LYS A 172 -3.55 -29.86 -20.21
C LYS A 172 -3.17 -31.33 -20.10
N SER A 173 -1.89 -31.67 -20.22
CA SER A 173 -1.41 -33.07 -20.14
C SER A 173 -1.74 -33.71 -18.79
N PHE A 174 -1.75 -32.94 -17.70
CA PHE A 174 -2.16 -33.45 -16.38
C PHE A 174 -3.63 -33.82 -16.38
N THR A 175 -4.53 -32.93 -16.79
CA THR A 175 -5.98 -33.17 -16.80
C THR A 175 -6.36 -34.32 -17.71
N GLU A 176 -5.78 -34.40 -18.93
CA GLU A 176 -5.99 -35.50 -19.87
C GLU A 176 -5.57 -36.83 -19.28
N LYS A 177 -4.43 -36.91 -18.56
CA LYS A 177 -3.97 -38.15 -17.89
C LYS A 177 -4.97 -38.68 -16.85
N PHE A 178 -5.72 -37.81 -16.21
CA PHE A 178 -6.74 -38.16 -15.24
C PHE A 178 -8.16 -38.26 -15.84
N GLY A 179 -8.29 -38.22 -17.17
CA GLY A 179 -9.58 -38.34 -17.86
C GLY A 179 -10.48 -37.11 -17.74
N ILE A 180 -9.90 -35.95 -17.40
CA ILE A 180 -10.62 -34.69 -17.31
C ILE A 180 -10.47 -33.95 -18.65
N GLY A 181 -11.52 -33.95 -19.47
CA GLY A 181 -11.60 -33.16 -20.70
C GLY A 181 -11.98 -31.71 -20.38
N THR A 182 -11.30 -30.78 -21.04
CA THR A 182 -11.60 -29.34 -20.91
C THR A 182 -12.04 -28.82 -22.28
N GLU A 183 -13.28 -28.32 -22.39
CA GLU A 183 -13.76 -27.61 -23.56
C GLU A 183 -13.72 -26.10 -23.30
N ILE A 184 -12.94 -25.37 -24.10
CA ILE A 184 -12.71 -23.94 -23.92
C ILE A 184 -13.34 -23.15 -25.05
N ILE A 185 -14.24 -22.25 -24.71
CA ILE A 185 -14.81 -21.26 -25.63
C ILE A 185 -14.16 -19.91 -25.33
N ARG A 186 -13.34 -19.40 -26.26
CA ARG A 186 -12.68 -18.08 -26.16
C ARG A 186 -12.85 -17.29 -27.43
N HIS A 187 -12.79 -15.98 -27.32
CA HIS A 187 -12.75 -15.06 -28.45
C HIS A 187 -11.40 -14.36 -28.51
N GLY A 188 -10.79 -14.37 -29.71
CA GLY A 188 -9.51 -13.73 -29.95
C GLY A 188 -8.28 -14.52 -29.51
N LYS A 189 -7.12 -14.16 -30.07
CA LYS A 189 -5.83 -14.87 -29.84
C LYS A 189 -5.15 -14.45 -28.53
N TYR A 190 -5.37 -13.20 -28.11
CA TYR A 190 -4.72 -12.61 -26.94
C TYR A 190 -5.47 -12.84 -25.63
N LYS A 191 -6.65 -13.48 -25.65
CA LYS A 191 -7.34 -13.93 -24.43
C LYS A 191 -6.70 -15.20 -23.89
N SER A 192 -5.55 -15.05 -23.24
CA SER A 192 -4.64 -16.15 -22.89
C SER A 192 -4.89 -16.79 -21.53
N ALA A 193 -5.79 -16.23 -20.71
CA ALA A 193 -6.07 -16.74 -19.35
C ALA A 193 -6.48 -18.22 -19.30
N VAL A 194 -7.01 -18.77 -20.38
CA VAL A 194 -7.47 -20.17 -20.48
C VAL A 194 -6.42 -21.10 -21.13
N GLU A 195 -5.31 -20.58 -21.63
CA GLU A 195 -4.26 -21.39 -22.25
C GLU A 195 -3.69 -22.49 -21.36
N PRO A 196 -3.56 -22.32 -20.04
CA PRO A 196 -3.12 -23.38 -19.14
C PRO A 196 -3.91 -24.69 -19.23
N PHE A 197 -5.17 -24.63 -19.66
CA PHE A 197 -6.03 -25.79 -19.82
C PHE A 197 -6.11 -26.32 -21.24
N MET A 198 -5.57 -25.57 -22.22
CA MET A 198 -5.64 -25.91 -23.66
C MET A 198 -4.32 -26.39 -24.23
N ARG A 199 -3.21 -26.05 -23.61
CA ARG A 199 -1.87 -26.24 -24.14
C ARG A 199 -0.94 -26.74 -23.03
N ASP A 200 0.25 -27.19 -23.43
CA ASP A 200 1.34 -27.56 -22.54
C ASP A 200 2.45 -26.50 -22.52
N ASP A 201 2.34 -25.46 -23.36
CA ASP A 201 3.29 -24.36 -23.49
C ASP A 201 2.57 -23.04 -23.81
N MET A 202 3.29 -21.95 -23.69
CA MET A 202 2.79 -20.60 -24.01
C MET A 202 2.68 -20.41 -25.52
N SER A 203 1.53 -19.86 -25.98
CA SER A 203 1.39 -19.48 -27.38
C SER A 203 2.33 -18.33 -27.76
N PRO A 204 2.70 -18.19 -29.06
CA PRO A 204 3.47 -17.04 -29.51
C PRO A 204 2.81 -15.69 -29.19
N GLU A 205 1.49 -15.59 -29.33
CA GLU A 205 0.71 -14.39 -29.04
C GLU A 205 0.70 -14.05 -27.55
N ASN A 206 0.57 -15.05 -26.68
CA ASN A 206 0.66 -14.86 -25.24
C ASN A 206 2.09 -14.47 -24.82
N LYS A 207 3.11 -15.09 -25.40
CA LYS A 207 4.51 -14.76 -25.15
C LYS A 207 4.82 -13.32 -25.56
N GLU A 208 4.34 -12.88 -26.72
CA GLU A 208 4.46 -11.49 -27.19
C GLU A 208 3.82 -10.52 -26.20
N GLN A 209 2.55 -10.76 -25.83
CA GLN A 209 1.80 -9.91 -24.90
C GLN A 209 2.49 -9.78 -23.55
N ILE A 210 2.86 -10.90 -22.93
CA ILE A 210 3.51 -10.93 -21.63
C ILE A 210 4.90 -10.28 -21.70
N SER A 211 5.69 -10.59 -22.73
CA SER A 211 7.02 -10.01 -22.88
C SER A 211 6.97 -8.50 -23.07
N THR A 212 6.03 -8.00 -23.88
CA THR A 212 5.83 -6.56 -24.06
C THR A 212 5.45 -5.90 -22.73
N MET A 213 4.47 -6.44 -22.04
CA MET A 213 4.02 -5.92 -20.72
C MET A 213 5.18 -5.87 -19.70
N LEU A 214 5.91 -6.98 -19.52
CA LEU A 214 7.02 -7.04 -18.57
C LEU A 214 8.14 -6.08 -18.93
N ASN A 215 8.47 -5.97 -20.25
CA ASN A 215 9.48 -5.04 -20.72
C ASN A 215 9.10 -3.58 -20.50
N ASP A 216 7.86 -3.22 -20.73
CA ASP A 216 7.36 -1.84 -20.52
C ASP A 216 7.41 -1.46 -19.03
N LEU A 217 6.88 -2.33 -18.16
CA LEU A 217 6.92 -2.13 -16.71
C LEU A 217 8.36 -2.03 -16.20
N TRP A 218 9.22 -2.95 -16.64
CA TRP A 218 10.62 -2.94 -16.22
C TRP A 218 11.36 -1.71 -16.72
N SER A 219 11.21 -1.35 -18.00
CA SER A 219 11.89 -0.20 -18.61
C SER A 219 11.53 1.11 -17.90
N ASN A 220 10.24 1.30 -17.54
CA ASN A 220 9.79 2.45 -16.76
C ASN A 220 10.50 2.51 -15.40
N ASN A 221 10.50 1.41 -14.67
CA ASN A 221 11.08 1.35 -13.33
C ASN A 221 12.62 1.48 -13.36
N ALA A 222 13.27 0.76 -14.25
CA ALA A 222 14.72 0.78 -14.45
C ALA A 222 15.22 2.20 -14.80
N THR A 223 14.52 2.88 -15.71
CA THR A 223 14.86 4.25 -16.12
C THR A 223 14.77 5.21 -14.94
N LYS A 224 13.71 5.14 -14.13
CA LYS A 224 13.54 6.00 -12.96
C LYS A 224 14.60 5.73 -11.88
N ILE A 225 14.96 4.46 -11.64
CA ILE A 225 16.04 4.10 -10.71
C ILE A 225 17.38 4.62 -11.22
N ALA A 226 17.75 4.29 -12.46
CA ALA A 226 19.02 4.67 -13.06
C ALA A 226 19.22 6.19 -13.06
N ALA A 227 18.19 6.95 -13.43
CA ALA A 227 18.21 8.41 -13.42
C ALA A 227 18.44 8.96 -12.00
N SER A 228 17.72 8.43 -10.98
CA SER A 228 17.87 8.88 -9.60
C SER A 228 19.25 8.58 -9.02
N ARG A 229 19.84 7.46 -9.39
CA ARG A 229 21.18 7.03 -8.95
C ARG A 229 22.30 7.54 -9.84
N LYS A 230 21.98 8.27 -10.91
CA LYS A 230 22.94 8.81 -11.91
C LYS A 230 23.82 7.68 -12.51
N ILE A 231 23.19 6.57 -12.85
CA ILE A 231 23.79 5.40 -13.48
C ILE A 231 23.34 5.41 -14.95
N ASN A 232 24.26 5.23 -15.89
CA ASN A 232 23.86 5.14 -17.30
C ASN A 232 23.16 3.79 -17.60
N ALA A 233 22.32 3.75 -18.64
CA ALA A 233 21.45 2.61 -18.94
C ALA A 233 22.22 1.30 -19.13
N ASN A 234 23.36 1.32 -19.84
CA ASN A 234 24.17 0.11 -20.08
C ASN A 234 24.78 -0.42 -18.79
N GLN A 235 25.31 0.48 -17.95
CA GLN A 235 25.85 0.11 -16.64
C GLN A 235 24.75 -0.45 -15.73
N PHE A 236 23.57 0.17 -15.74
CA PHE A 236 22.43 -0.31 -14.94
C PHE A 236 21.98 -1.69 -15.41
N LYS A 237 21.90 -1.91 -16.74
CA LYS A 237 21.61 -3.24 -17.29
C LYS A 237 22.61 -4.28 -16.79
N THR A 238 23.92 -3.99 -16.85
CA THR A 238 24.96 -4.90 -16.33
C THR A 238 24.77 -5.20 -14.85
N VAL A 239 24.42 -4.20 -14.03
CA VAL A 239 24.18 -4.37 -12.59
C VAL A 239 23.02 -5.35 -12.33
N VAL A 240 21.94 -5.24 -13.11
CA VAL A 240 20.77 -6.10 -12.98
C VAL A 240 21.05 -7.51 -13.49
N ASP A 241 21.60 -7.65 -14.70
CA ASP A 241 21.88 -8.93 -15.35
C ASP A 241 22.88 -9.78 -14.55
N SER A 242 23.80 -9.12 -13.82
CA SER A 242 24.82 -9.78 -13.01
C SER A 242 24.47 -9.85 -11.52
N LEU A 243 23.29 -9.39 -11.12
CA LEU A 243 22.80 -9.36 -9.72
C LEU A 243 23.78 -8.65 -8.76
N TYR A 244 24.48 -7.61 -9.23
CA TYR A 244 25.48 -6.90 -8.43
C TYR A 244 24.89 -6.20 -7.19
N GLY A 245 23.60 -5.94 -7.17
CA GLY A 245 22.91 -5.37 -6.02
C GLY A 245 22.95 -6.24 -4.75
N ILE A 246 23.05 -7.56 -4.91
CA ILE A 246 23.06 -8.52 -3.78
C ILE A 246 24.35 -8.40 -2.96
N ILE A 247 25.45 -7.94 -3.59
CA ILE A 247 26.78 -7.83 -2.97
C ILE A 247 26.99 -6.37 -2.54
N PRO A 248 27.10 -6.05 -1.24
CA PRO A 248 27.22 -4.68 -0.75
C PRO A 248 28.34 -3.86 -1.38
N ASP A 249 29.53 -4.44 -1.52
CA ASP A 249 30.69 -3.75 -2.14
C ASP A 249 30.43 -3.41 -3.61
N LEU A 250 29.72 -4.28 -4.34
CA LEU A 250 29.33 -3.99 -5.73
C LEU A 250 28.19 -2.96 -5.77
N SER A 251 27.26 -2.99 -4.82
CA SER A 251 26.23 -1.95 -4.66
C SER A 251 26.86 -0.57 -4.46
N LEU A 252 27.91 -0.48 -3.65
CA LEU A 252 28.69 0.76 -3.46
C LEU A 252 29.44 1.14 -4.75
N LYS A 253 30.20 0.20 -5.33
CA LYS A 253 31.00 0.40 -6.55
C LYS A 253 30.17 0.90 -7.72
N TYR A 254 28.97 0.35 -7.90
CA TYR A 254 28.05 0.69 -8.99
C TYR A 254 26.99 1.76 -8.61
N LYS A 255 27.20 2.45 -7.49
CA LYS A 255 26.37 3.59 -7.05
C LYS A 255 24.92 3.25 -6.71
N LEU A 256 24.59 2.00 -6.45
CA LEU A 256 23.30 1.64 -5.88
C LEU A 256 23.16 2.13 -4.44
N ALA A 257 24.25 2.11 -3.69
CA ALA A 257 24.37 2.72 -2.37
C ALA A 257 25.45 3.81 -2.37
N ASN A 258 25.33 4.77 -1.46
CA ASN A 258 26.33 5.83 -1.26
C ASN A 258 27.38 5.42 -0.22
N ARG A 259 26.95 4.65 0.79
CA ARG A 259 27.82 4.20 1.89
C ARG A 259 27.34 2.87 2.44
N LEU A 260 28.27 2.06 2.93
CA LEU A 260 28.00 0.85 3.71
C LEU A 260 28.18 1.18 5.18
N ILE A 261 27.08 1.16 5.96
CA ILE A 261 27.08 1.50 7.37
C ILE A 261 26.07 0.65 8.15
N GLN A 262 26.32 0.47 9.44
CA GLN A 262 25.38 -0.17 10.35
C GLN A 262 24.23 0.79 10.72
N LYS A 263 23.11 0.21 11.18
CA LYS A 263 21.92 1.00 11.58
C LYS A 263 22.23 2.06 12.64
N THR A 264 23.07 1.73 13.60
CA THR A 264 23.49 2.67 14.67
C THR A 264 24.27 3.86 14.10
N GLU A 265 25.13 3.60 13.11
CA GLU A 265 25.88 4.66 12.42
C GLU A 265 24.95 5.56 11.61
N TYR A 266 23.94 4.96 10.94
CA TYR A 266 22.89 5.70 10.25
C TYR A 266 22.10 6.61 11.21
N ASP A 267 21.72 6.12 12.38
CA ASP A 267 21.03 6.91 13.40
C ASP A 267 21.88 8.07 13.90
N ASN A 268 23.18 7.84 14.11
CA ASN A 268 24.12 8.89 14.49
C ASN A 268 24.32 9.92 13.35
N LEU A 269 24.34 9.47 12.10
CA LEU A 269 24.38 10.36 10.93
C LEU A 269 23.16 11.30 10.88
N LEU A 270 21.95 10.77 11.15
CA LEU A 270 20.75 11.60 11.25
C LEU A 270 20.83 12.61 12.40
N LYS A 271 21.32 12.18 13.60
CA LYS A 271 21.55 13.10 14.72
C LYS A 271 22.52 14.22 14.37
N ASN A 272 23.64 13.88 13.73
CA ASN A 272 24.64 14.85 13.30
C ASN A 272 24.06 15.85 12.27
N LYS A 273 23.26 15.34 11.29
CA LYS A 273 22.56 16.19 10.30
C LYS A 273 21.64 17.20 10.96
N LEU A 274 21.00 16.83 12.05
CA LEU A 274 20.08 17.64 12.84
C LEU A 274 20.76 18.43 13.98
N LYS A 275 22.08 18.32 14.13
CA LYS A 275 22.84 18.92 15.24
C LYS A 275 22.34 18.49 16.64
N ILE A 276 21.85 17.25 16.74
CA ILE A 276 21.42 16.61 18.00
C ILE A 276 22.64 15.94 18.63
N LYS A 277 22.83 16.09 19.95
CA LYS A 277 23.92 15.43 20.67
C LYS A 277 23.74 13.92 20.62
N GLU A 278 24.82 13.17 20.55
CA GLU A 278 24.81 11.69 20.41
C GLU A 278 23.99 11.00 21.50
N LYS A 279 24.06 11.48 22.75
CA LYS A 279 23.30 10.96 23.90
C LYS A 279 21.79 11.25 23.84
N ASP A 280 21.37 12.24 23.05
CA ASP A 280 19.98 12.65 22.99
C ASP A 280 19.21 11.78 21.98
N LYS A 281 17.90 11.61 22.19
CA LYS A 281 17.04 10.82 21.30
C LYS A 281 16.73 11.58 20.01
N LEU A 282 16.81 10.88 18.89
CA LEU A 282 16.32 11.37 17.60
C LEU A 282 14.78 11.43 17.62
N ASN A 283 14.20 12.58 17.28
CA ASN A 283 12.75 12.74 17.17
C ASN A 283 12.29 12.13 15.84
N ARG A 284 11.89 10.87 15.85
CA ARG A 284 11.25 10.17 14.72
C ARG A 284 9.75 10.23 14.87
N ILE A 285 9.06 10.51 13.78
CA ILE A 285 7.60 10.47 13.71
C ILE A 285 7.20 9.60 12.52
N SER A 286 6.34 8.60 12.77
CA SER A 286 5.78 7.79 11.68
C SER A 286 4.75 8.57 10.87
N PHE A 287 4.49 8.15 9.64
CA PHE A 287 3.48 8.78 8.79
C PHE A 287 2.09 8.75 9.42
N SER A 288 1.66 7.64 10.00
CA SER A 288 0.36 7.53 10.67
C SER A 288 0.20 8.56 11.82
N LYS A 289 1.23 8.72 12.66
CA LYS A 289 1.20 9.73 13.72
C LYS A 289 1.23 11.16 13.19
N TYR A 290 1.94 11.39 12.10
CA TYR A 290 2.00 12.71 11.47
C TYR A 290 0.64 13.07 10.85
N ILE A 291 0.01 12.14 10.13
CA ILE A 291 -1.33 12.27 9.56
C ILE A 291 -2.34 12.56 10.67
N GLY A 292 -2.40 11.74 11.71
CA GLY A 292 -3.31 11.95 12.85
C GLY A 292 -3.10 13.26 13.63
N SER A 293 -1.97 13.95 13.43
CA SER A 293 -1.74 15.25 14.06
C SER A 293 -2.57 16.39 13.45
N TYR A 294 -3.09 16.24 12.23
CA TYR A 294 -3.80 17.29 11.48
C TYR A 294 -5.13 16.87 10.83
N GLU A 295 -5.52 15.59 10.89
CA GLU A 295 -6.71 15.06 10.21
C GLU A 295 -8.03 15.78 10.54
N GLU A 296 -8.16 16.37 11.72
CA GLU A 296 -9.44 16.99 12.17
C GLU A 296 -9.79 18.34 11.51
N GLU A 297 -8.86 18.98 10.78
CA GLU A 297 -9.10 20.31 10.22
C GLU A 297 -10.02 20.31 8.97
N ASN A 298 -10.24 19.15 8.34
CA ASN A 298 -10.88 19.07 7.00
C ASN A 298 -12.38 18.69 7.00
N ILE A 299 -13.01 18.37 8.14
CA ILE A 299 -14.31 17.67 8.16
C ILE A 299 -15.53 18.58 8.01
N LYS A 300 -15.40 19.91 7.96
CA LYS A 300 -16.56 20.84 8.04
C LYS A 300 -16.69 21.82 6.88
N LYS A 301 -16.54 21.38 5.63
CA LYS A 301 -16.92 22.21 4.48
C LYS A 301 -18.25 21.72 3.89
N ASP A 302 -19.11 22.67 3.49
CA ASP A 302 -20.43 22.34 2.91
C ASP A 302 -20.28 21.65 1.56
N ASP A 303 -19.29 22.04 0.73
CA ASP A 303 -18.99 21.42 -0.57
C ASP A 303 -17.88 20.38 -0.42
N GLN A 304 -18.16 19.13 -0.80
CA GLN A 304 -17.29 17.98 -0.64
C GLN A 304 -17.05 17.28 -1.98
N ILE A 305 -15.87 16.65 -2.09
CA ILE A 305 -15.56 15.67 -3.14
C ILE A 305 -15.52 14.30 -2.47
N ALA A 306 -16.30 13.35 -2.96
CA ALA A 306 -16.26 11.98 -2.47
C ALA A 306 -15.19 11.18 -3.22
N VAL A 307 -14.49 10.31 -2.49
CA VAL A 307 -13.63 9.29 -3.09
C VAL A 307 -14.27 7.93 -2.86
N LEU A 308 -14.67 7.27 -3.95
CA LEU A 308 -15.20 5.91 -3.93
C LEU A 308 -14.08 4.95 -4.33
N TYR A 309 -13.89 3.89 -3.56
CA TYR A 309 -12.83 2.91 -3.79
C TYR A 309 -13.42 1.58 -4.27
N ALA A 310 -12.92 1.05 -5.39
CA ALA A 310 -13.21 -0.30 -5.87
C ALA A 310 -11.92 -1.13 -5.84
N SER A 311 -11.73 -1.90 -4.77
CA SER A 311 -10.54 -2.72 -4.56
C SER A 311 -10.91 -4.20 -4.56
N GLY A 312 -10.17 -5.03 -5.33
CA GLY A 312 -10.39 -6.46 -5.42
C GLY A 312 -11.30 -6.90 -6.57
N ALA A 313 -11.65 -8.18 -6.58
CA ALA A 313 -12.49 -8.77 -7.63
C ALA A 313 -13.95 -8.31 -7.53
N ILE A 314 -14.68 -8.33 -8.66
CA ILE A 314 -16.07 -7.87 -8.74
C ILE A 314 -17.02 -9.07 -8.65
N TYR A 315 -17.95 -9.01 -7.70
CA TYR A 315 -18.93 -10.06 -7.42
C TYR A 315 -20.36 -9.54 -7.42
N ASN A 316 -21.32 -10.43 -7.67
CA ASN A 316 -22.74 -10.16 -7.44
C ASN A 316 -23.06 -10.21 -5.93
N GLY A 317 -24.15 -9.55 -5.52
CA GLY A 317 -24.63 -9.59 -4.14
C GLY A 317 -23.90 -8.64 -3.19
N GLU A 318 -23.86 -9.01 -1.91
CA GLU A 318 -23.32 -8.20 -0.81
C GLU A 318 -22.08 -8.87 -0.19
N GLY A 319 -21.13 -8.06 0.30
CA GLY A 319 -19.91 -8.48 0.98
C GLY A 319 -19.00 -7.29 1.31
N THR A 320 -17.87 -7.51 2.01
CA THR A 320 -16.98 -6.46 2.52
C THR A 320 -15.52 -6.57 2.09
N ASP A 321 -15.10 -7.74 1.57
CA ASP A 321 -13.70 -8.06 1.27
C ASP A 321 -13.30 -7.82 -0.21
N ALA A 322 -14.27 -7.36 -1.04
CA ALA A 322 -14.09 -7.12 -2.46
C ALA A 322 -15.12 -6.11 -2.98
N VAL A 323 -15.27 -6.02 -4.31
CA VAL A 323 -16.26 -5.16 -4.97
C VAL A 323 -17.57 -5.95 -5.16
N TYR A 324 -18.57 -5.69 -4.35
CA TYR A 324 -19.89 -6.31 -4.44
C TYR A 324 -20.92 -5.35 -5.02
N ALA A 325 -21.63 -5.79 -6.07
CA ALA A 325 -22.53 -4.92 -6.84
C ALA A 325 -23.60 -4.25 -5.97
N ASP A 326 -24.28 -5.00 -5.08
CA ASP A 326 -25.37 -4.46 -4.27
C ASP A 326 -24.90 -3.37 -3.31
N ASN A 327 -23.71 -3.53 -2.73
CA ASN A 327 -23.10 -2.52 -1.87
C ASN A 327 -22.73 -1.26 -2.67
N PHE A 328 -22.09 -1.45 -3.84
CA PHE A 328 -21.65 -0.34 -4.68
C PHE A 328 -22.84 0.44 -5.25
N VAL A 329 -23.87 -0.25 -5.74
CA VAL A 329 -25.11 0.37 -6.22
C VAL A 329 -25.75 1.23 -5.13
N LYS A 330 -25.86 0.72 -3.88
CA LYS A 330 -26.37 1.47 -2.74
C LYS A 330 -25.54 2.73 -2.45
N GLU A 331 -24.21 2.58 -2.45
CA GLU A 331 -23.31 3.69 -2.15
C GLU A 331 -23.31 4.75 -3.25
N ILE A 332 -23.27 4.35 -4.53
CA ILE A 332 -23.35 5.26 -5.66
C ILE A 332 -24.65 6.08 -5.63
N LYS A 333 -25.80 5.46 -5.29
CA LYS A 333 -27.07 6.16 -5.10
C LYS A 333 -27.01 7.20 -4.00
N LYS A 334 -26.43 6.86 -2.84
CA LYS A 334 -26.22 7.82 -1.74
C LYS A 334 -25.37 9.00 -2.18
N LEU A 335 -24.26 8.75 -2.88
CA LEU A 335 -23.40 9.81 -3.41
C LEU A 335 -24.15 10.68 -4.44
N THR A 336 -25.00 10.06 -5.25
CA THR A 336 -25.79 10.73 -6.29
C THR A 336 -26.81 11.70 -5.70
N ASP A 337 -27.45 11.34 -4.58
CA ASP A 337 -28.53 12.09 -3.96
C ASP A 337 -28.04 13.06 -2.85
N ASN A 338 -26.77 13.01 -2.47
CA ASN A 338 -26.22 13.91 -1.44
C ASN A 338 -25.78 15.24 -2.06
N ASP A 339 -26.54 16.31 -1.80
CA ASP A 339 -26.26 17.65 -2.34
C ASP A 339 -24.94 18.28 -1.87
N LYS A 340 -24.35 17.81 -0.78
CA LYS A 340 -23.02 18.25 -0.33
C LYS A 340 -21.90 17.72 -1.20
N ILE A 341 -22.10 16.58 -1.84
CA ILE A 341 -21.11 15.98 -2.75
C ILE A 341 -21.21 16.64 -4.12
N LYS A 342 -20.18 17.36 -4.53
CA LYS A 342 -20.14 18.13 -5.79
C LYS A 342 -19.45 17.38 -6.93
N ALA A 343 -18.58 16.44 -6.62
CA ALA A 343 -17.88 15.58 -7.59
C ALA A 343 -17.50 14.25 -6.94
N VAL A 344 -17.25 13.24 -7.77
CA VAL A 344 -16.79 11.93 -7.31
C VAL A 344 -15.49 11.57 -8.01
N VAL A 345 -14.49 11.16 -7.22
CA VAL A 345 -13.30 10.47 -7.70
C VAL A 345 -13.51 8.98 -7.44
N PHE A 346 -13.46 8.19 -8.49
CA PHE A 346 -13.60 6.74 -8.39
C PHE A 346 -12.23 6.09 -8.57
N ARG A 347 -11.67 5.62 -7.46
CA ARG A 347 -10.38 4.92 -7.43
C ARG A 347 -10.62 3.43 -7.65
N ILE A 348 -10.02 2.87 -8.71
CA ILE A 348 -10.20 1.47 -9.10
C ILE A 348 -8.86 0.74 -9.01
N ASN A 349 -8.84 -0.33 -8.20
CA ASN A 349 -7.75 -1.29 -8.12
C ASN A 349 -8.33 -2.72 -8.20
N SER A 350 -8.81 -3.10 -9.39
CA SER A 350 -9.60 -4.31 -9.61
C SER A 350 -9.17 -5.05 -10.88
N PRO A 351 -8.94 -6.38 -10.80
CA PRO A 351 -8.72 -7.23 -11.97
C PRO A 351 -10.01 -7.51 -12.76
N GLY A 352 -11.17 -7.02 -12.27
CA GLY A 352 -12.48 -7.35 -12.80
C GLY A 352 -13.14 -8.53 -12.09
N GLY A 353 -14.14 -9.14 -12.74
CA GLY A 353 -14.92 -10.24 -12.18
C GLY A 353 -16.22 -10.47 -12.93
N SER A 354 -17.36 -10.54 -12.21
CA SER A 354 -18.68 -10.76 -12.80
C SER A 354 -19.06 -9.66 -13.79
N ALA A 355 -19.43 -10.06 -14.99
CA ALA A 355 -19.88 -9.14 -16.03
C ALA A 355 -21.21 -8.45 -15.63
N ASN A 356 -22.16 -9.20 -15.04
CA ASN A 356 -23.45 -8.64 -14.60
C ASN A 356 -23.25 -7.60 -13.49
N ALA A 357 -22.45 -7.93 -12.47
CA ALA A 357 -22.13 -7.01 -11.39
C ALA A 357 -21.45 -5.73 -11.91
N SER A 358 -20.53 -5.87 -12.88
CA SER A 358 -19.87 -4.73 -13.49
C SER A 358 -20.85 -3.86 -14.27
N ASP A 359 -21.83 -4.45 -14.97
CA ASP A 359 -22.84 -3.73 -15.72
C ASP A 359 -23.80 -2.96 -14.80
N GLU A 360 -24.24 -3.57 -13.69
CA GLU A 360 -25.06 -2.89 -12.68
C GLU A 360 -24.36 -1.68 -12.06
N ILE A 361 -23.08 -1.84 -11.71
CA ILE A 361 -22.25 -0.74 -11.19
C ILE A 361 -22.09 0.36 -12.25
N LEU A 362 -21.77 -0.02 -13.49
CA LEU A 362 -21.63 0.94 -14.60
C LEU A 362 -22.92 1.74 -14.82
N PHE A 363 -24.07 1.07 -14.80
CA PHE A 363 -25.37 1.75 -14.97
C PHE A 363 -25.57 2.85 -13.91
N GLU A 364 -25.33 2.55 -12.64
CA GLU A 364 -25.50 3.54 -11.56
C GLU A 364 -24.46 4.67 -11.63
N LEU A 365 -23.21 4.38 -12.03
CA LEU A 365 -22.20 5.40 -12.29
C LEU A 365 -22.62 6.34 -13.44
N GLN A 366 -23.29 5.83 -14.48
CA GLN A 366 -23.84 6.64 -15.55
C GLN A 366 -24.98 7.55 -15.06
N GLN A 367 -25.82 7.11 -14.07
CA GLN A 367 -26.82 7.97 -13.46
C GLN A 367 -26.15 9.07 -12.60
N LEU A 368 -25.14 8.73 -11.80
CA LEU A 368 -24.35 9.68 -11.01
C LEU A 368 -23.74 10.76 -11.91
N LYS A 369 -23.11 10.34 -13.01
CA LYS A 369 -22.48 11.25 -13.99
C LYS A 369 -23.43 12.30 -14.56
N LYS A 370 -24.73 12.00 -14.69
CA LYS A 370 -25.73 12.99 -15.15
C LYS A 370 -25.92 14.15 -14.18
N LYS A 371 -25.60 13.93 -12.89
CA LYS A 371 -25.78 14.93 -11.82
C LYS A 371 -24.47 15.55 -11.36
N LYS A 372 -23.35 14.81 -11.43
CA LYS A 372 -22.05 15.19 -10.82
C LYS A 372 -20.88 14.77 -11.71
N PRO A 373 -19.81 15.56 -11.79
CA PRO A 373 -18.57 15.13 -12.44
C PRO A 373 -18.02 13.85 -11.82
N LEU A 374 -17.64 12.91 -12.69
CA LEU A 374 -17.03 11.62 -12.30
C LEU A 374 -15.66 11.50 -12.94
N VAL A 375 -14.63 11.40 -12.11
CA VAL A 375 -13.25 11.18 -12.54
C VAL A 375 -12.79 9.82 -12.02
N VAL A 376 -12.17 9.03 -12.87
CA VAL A 376 -11.58 7.73 -12.48
C VAL A 376 -10.06 7.85 -12.35
N SER A 377 -9.53 7.18 -11.34
CA SER A 377 -8.10 6.98 -11.12
C SER A 377 -7.82 5.49 -10.94
N PHE A 378 -6.88 4.95 -11.74
CA PHE A 378 -6.48 3.55 -11.66
C PHE A 378 -5.39 3.32 -10.62
N GLY A 379 -5.48 2.18 -9.94
CA GLY A 379 -4.43 1.61 -9.11
C GLY A 379 -3.51 0.68 -9.90
N ASP A 380 -3.03 -0.39 -9.25
CA ASP A 380 -2.19 -1.39 -9.91
C ASP A 380 -2.94 -2.16 -11.00
N TYR A 381 -4.24 -2.36 -10.79
CA TYR A 381 -5.10 -3.10 -11.71
C TYR A 381 -6.37 -2.31 -12.07
N ALA A 382 -6.66 -2.26 -13.34
CA ALA A 382 -7.96 -1.84 -13.87
C ALA A 382 -8.25 -2.64 -15.14
N ALA A 383 -8.60 -3.91 -14.96
CA ALA A 383 -8.73 -4.86 -16.07
C ALA A 383 -10.13 -5.48 -16.12
N SER A 384 -10.55 -5.93 -17.32
CA SER A 384 -11.84 -6.59 -17.52
C SER A 384 -12.99 -5.77 -16.92
N GLY A 385 -13.77 -6.33 -15.96
CA GLY A 385 -14.82 -5.61 -15.24
C GLY A 385 -14.34 -4.32 -14.56
N GLY A 386 -13.08 -4.28 -14.07
CA GLY A 386 -12.48 -3.09 -13.48
C GLY A 386 -12.32 -1.94 -14.48
N TYR A 387 -11.97 -2.25 -15.73
CA TYR A 387 -11.98 -1.24 -16.81
C TYR A 387 -13.39 -0.90 -17.26
N TYR A 388 -14.28 -1.92 -17.30
CA TYR A 388 -15.66 -1.75 -17.74
C TYR A 388 -16.41 -0.73 -16.88
N ILE A 389 -16.29 -0.78 -15.54
CA ILE A 389 -16.94 0.19 -14.65
C ILE A 389 -16.34 1.61 -14.78
N ALA A 390 -15.12 1.73 -15.28
CA ALA A 390 -14.48 3.04 -15.51
C ALA A 390 -15.06 3.81 -16.70
N MET A 391 -15.78 3.14 -17.63
CA MET A 391 -16.26 3.74 -18.87
C MET A 391 -17.31 4.85 -18.66
N ALA A 392 -17.93 4.95 -17.48
CA ALA A 392 -18.82 6.06 -17.14
C ALA A 392 -18.07 7.39 -16.94
N ALA A 393 -16.78 7.38 -16.71
CA ALA A 393 -16.03 8.57 -16.29
C ALA A 393 -15.99 9.69 -17.35
N ASP A 394 -15.83 10.92 -16.87
CA ASP A 394 -15.51 12.09 -17.72
C ASP A 394 -14.04 12.08 -18.13
N LYS A 395 -13.16 11.60 -17.21
CA LYS A 395 -11.73 11.45 -17.42
C LYS A 395 -11.22 10.24 -16.65
N ILE A 396 -10.26 9.55 -17.27
CA ILE A 396 -9.56 8.41 -16.66
C ILE A 396 -8.08 8.77 -16.55
N TYR A 397 -7.52 8.58 -15.35
CA TYR A 397 -6.10 8.72 -15.07
C TYR A 397 -5.50 7.36 -14.75
N SER A 398 -4.37 7.06 -15.37
CA SER A 398 -3.63 5.81 -15.21
C SER A 398 -2.16 6.10 -14.95
N GLU A 399 -1.52 5.28 -14.15
CA GLU A 399 -0.07 5.32 -13.92
C GLU A 399 0.65 4.39 -14.91
N PRO A 400 1.93 4.63 -15.22
CA PRO A 400 2.72 3.76 -16.11
C PRO A 400 2.82 2.31 -15.63
N ASN A 401 2.63 2.06 -14.34
CA ASN A 401 2.65 0.73 -13.74
C ASN A 401 1.25 0.09 -13.60
N THR A 402 0.20 0.74 -14.08
CA THR A 402 -1.15 0.17 -14.08
C THR A 402 -1.28 -0.96 -15.10
N LEU A 403 -1.74 -2.12 -14.65
CA LEU A 403 -2.13 -3.22 -15.52
C LEU A 403 -3.60 -3.05 -15.93
N THR A 404 -3.84 -2.87 -17.23
CA THR A 404 -5.19 -2.71 -17.78
C THR A 404 -5.37 -3.64 -18.99
N GLY A 405 -6.63 -3.90 -19.35
CA GLY A 405 -6.99 -4.75 -20.50
C GLY A 405 -8.26 -5.56 -20.24
N SER A 406 -8.51 -6.56 -21.07
CA SER A 406 -9.72 -7.39 -20.97
C SER A 406 -9.43 -8.83 -20.59
#